data_b5d07a44ec72034e4737d008f02db6e1
#
_entry.id   b5d07a44ec72034e4737d008f02db6e1
#
_cell.length_a   1.000
_cell.length_b   1.000
_cell.length_c   1.000
_cell.angle_alpha   90.00
_cell.angle_beta   90.00
_cell.angle_gamma   90.00
#
_symmetry.space_group_name_H-M   'P 1'
#
loop_
_entity.id
_entity.type
_entity.pdbx_description
1 polymer ?
#
loop_
_entity_poly.entity_id
_entity_poly.type
_entity_poly.pdbx_seq_one_letter_code
_entity_poly.pdbx_strand_id
1 'polypeptide(L)'
;MEKILVIGAAGQIGSELVIELRKRYGAENVFATDIKQAPDDVVEGGPFEILDVMDGNRLIHFVIRHKITQIYHLAAVLSGNAEKIPLQAWDINMRSLMNILDLAKEVDAIKKVFWPSSIAVFGPSTPRFNTPQYTITEPNTVYGISKLAGERWIEYYYNRYGVDVRSIRYPGLISYKTEAGGGTTDYAVEIFYDAVRKGKYSSFLSKEAKLPMMFMEDAIKATVDLMEADEENLSLHSSYNVAGISFDPQELAAEIQKHIPEFEISYNPDFRQAIADSWPASIDDSVAKADWGLKYKYGIAELTRVMLEGVRKKLDL
;
A
#
# COMPACT_ATOMS: atom_id res chain seq x y z
N MET A 1 -10.51 2.78 24.98
CA MET A 1 -9.48 3.58 24.28
C MET A 1 -8.73 2.63 23.38
N GLU A 2 -8.63 2.94 22.11
CA GLU A 2 -7.96 2.09 21.12
C GLU A 2 -6.45 2.03 21.40
N LYS A 3 -5.89 0.84 21.28
CA LYS A 3 -4.45 0.58 21.32
C LYS A 3 -4.06 -0.07 19.99
N ILE A 4 -3.28 0.62 19.21
CA ILE A 4 -3.03 0.30 17.81
C ILE A 4 -1.59 -0.22 17.64
N LEU A 5 -1.44 -1.34 16.95
CA LEU A 5 -0.15 -1.87 16.53
C LEU A 5 0.02 -1.72 15.03
N VAL A 6 1.09 -1.07 14.60
CA VAL A 6 1.50 -0.99 13.19
C VAL A 6 2.75 -1.83 12.99
N ILE A 7 2.66 -2.88 12.19
CA ILE A 7 3.75 -3.81 11.85
C ILE A 7 4.22 -3.47 10.43
N GLY A 8 5.50 -3.24 10.24
CA GLY A 8 6.07 -2.73 8.99
C GLY A 8 6.13 -1.19 8.98
N ALA A 9 6.33 -0.60 10.16
CA ALA A 9 6.31 0.86 10.37
C ALA A 9 7.47 1.61 9.70
N ALA A 10 8.55 0.92 9.33
CA ALA A 10 9.68 1.49 8.57
C ALA A 10 9.46 1.44 7.05
N GLY A 11 8.33 0.91 6.58
CA GLY A 11 7.95 0.86 5.17
C GLY A 11 7.32 2.17 4.69
N GLN A 12 7.10 2.26 3.37
CA GLN A 12 6.54 3.45 2.72
C GLN A 12 5.15 3.83 3.26
N ILE A 13 4.23 2.87 3.35
CA ILE A 13 2.90 3.13 3.93
C ILE A 13 3.02 3.28 5.45
N GLY A 14 3.78 2.41 6.11
CA GLY A 14 3.84 2.32 7.56
C GLY A 14 4.31 3.59 8.24
N SER A 15 5.36 4.23 7.72
CA SER A 15 5.91 5.46 8.28
C SER A 15 4.90 6.62 8.26
N GLU A 16 4.17 6.78 7.15
CA GLU A 16 3.16 7.83 7.03
C GLU A 16 1.89 7.50 7.81
N LEU A 17 1.47 6.24 7.82
CA LEU A 17 0.30 5.78 8.57
C LEU A 17 0.48 5.95 10.08
N VAL A 18 1.65 5.61 10.62
CA VAL A 18 1.96 5.79 12.06
C VAL A 18 1.78 7.24 12.48
N ILE A 19 2.29 8.18 11.69
CA ILE A 19 2.17 9.62 11.98
C ILE A 19 0.69 10.04 12.00
N GLU A 20 -0.10 9.61 11.01
CA GLU A 20 -1.53 9.95 10.94
C GLU A 20 -2.32 9.33 12.09
N LEU A 21 -2.07 8.05 12.42
CA LEU A 21 -2.74 7.38 13.53
C LEU A 21 -2.40 8.03 14.87
N ARG A 22 -1.15 8.45 15.09
CA ARG A 22 -0.75 9.18 16.30
C ARG A 22 -1.44 10.51 16.47
N LYS A 23 -1.70 11.24 15.39
CA LYS A 23 -2.49 12.47 15.42
C LYS A 23 -3.93 12.22 15.85
N ARG A 24 -4.53 11.10 15.41
CA ARG A 24 -5.94 10.78 15.69
C ARG A 24 -6.16 10.16 17.05
N TYR A 25 -5.28 9.24 17.45
CA TYR A 25 -5.50 8.40 18.64
C TYR A 25 -4.59 8.73 19.82
N GLY A 26 -3.63 9.65 19.65
CA GLY A 26 -2.59 9.98 20.62
C GLY A 26 -1.35 9.12 20.44
N ALA A 27 -0.17 9.73 20.59
CA ALA A 27 1.11 9.07 20.33
C ALA A 27 1.32 7.81 21.20
N GLU A 28 0.93 7.86 22.47
CA GLU A 28 1.07 6.78 23.46
C GLU A 28 0.14 5.58 23.21
N ASN A 29 -0.80 5.71 22.27
CA ASN A 29 -1.75 4.67 21.93
C ASN A 29 -1.39 3.94 20.62
N VAL A 30 -0.36 4.39 19.89
CA VAL A 30 0.05 3.84 18.60
C VAL A 30 1.48 3.31 18.67
N PHE A 31 1.59 2.00 18.70
CA PHE A 31 2.84 1.25 18.79
C PHE A 31 3.33 0.91 17.38
N ALA A 32 4.48 1.44 16.99
CA ALA A 32 5.12 1.16 15.72
C ALA A 32 6.15 0.04 15.87
N THR A 33 6.14 -0.94 14.97
CA THR A 33 7.11 -2.04 14.97
C THR A 33 7.61 -2.37 13.57
N ASP A 34 8.88 -2.78 13.49
CA ASP A 34 9.50 -3.26 12.26
C ASP A 34 10.67 -4.19 12.60
N ILE A 35 11.19 -4.94 11.63
CA ILE A 35 12.44 -5.73 11.77
C ILE A 35 13.69 -4.86 11.72
N LYS A 36 13.58 -3.63 11.29
CA LYS A 36 14.66 -2.64 11.16
C LYS A 36 14.26 -1.32 11.80
N GLN A 37 15.25 -0.45 12.01
CA GLN A 37 15.01 0.91 12.50
C GLN A 37 14.08 1.67 11.55
N ALA A 38 13.10 2.35 12.12
CA ALA A 38 12.21 3.25 11.38
C ALA A 38 12.81 4.66 11.26
N PRO A 39 12.28 5.52 10.37
CA PRO A 39 12.65 6.93 10.33
C PRO A 39 12.49 7.66 11.66
N ASP A 40 13.27 8.70 11.89
CA ASP A 40 13.35 9.42 13.17
C ASP A 40 11.99 9.97 13.62
N ASP A 41 11.19 10.49 12.70
CA ASP A 41 9.83 11.00 13.00
C ASP A 41 8.87 9.91 13.50
N VAL A 42 9.08 8.66 13.12
CA VAL A 42 8.34 7.50 13.65
C VAL A 42 8.87 7.10 15.03
N VAL A 43 10.19 7.10 15.20
CA VAL A 43 10.83 6.65 16.44
C VAL A 43 10.65 7.66 17.57
N GLU A 44 10.88 8.93 17.29
CA GLU A 44 10.79 10.02 18.26
C GLU A 44 9.35 10.45 18.55
N GLY A 45 8.45 10.22 17.58
CA GLY A 45 7.04 10.61 17.68
C GLY A 45 6.19 9.75 18.61
N GLY A 46 6.72 8.62 19.17
CA GLY A 46 5.97 7.74 20.09
C GLY A 46 6.57 6.33 20.18
N PRO A 47 5.89 5.37 20.83
CA PRO A 47 6.40 4.01 21.04
C PRO A 47 6.85 3.32 19.74
N PHE A 48 8.10 2.83 19.74
CA PHE A 48 8.67 2.03 18.66
C PHE A 48 9.48 0.86 19.24
N GLU A 49 9.32 -0.34 18.67
CA GLU A 49 10.10 -1.53 19.04
C GLU A 49 10.49 -2.35 17.81
N ILE A 50 11.70 -2.90 17.80
CA ILE A 50 12.13 -3.88 16.82
C ILE A 50 11.43 -5.21 17.10
N LEU A 51 10.54 -5.62 16.17
CA LEU A 51 9.73 -6.83 16.31
C LEU A 51 9.62 -7.53 14.95
N ASP A 52 10.00 -8.81 14.91
CA ASP A 52 9.77 -9.67 13.75
C ASP A 52 8.38 -10.30 13.86
N VAL A 53 7.51 -10.03 12.90
CA VAL A 53 6.17 -10.63 12.80
C VAL A 53 6.20 -12.15 12.60
N MET A 54 7.34 -12.70 12.17
CA MET A 54 7.56 -14.14 12.07
C MET A 54 7.80 -14.81 13.44
N ASP A 55 8.16 -14.05 14.48
CA ASP A 55 8.25 -14.52 15.85
C ASP A 55 6.88 -14.41 16.55
N GLY A 56 6.03 -15.42 16.34
CA GLY A 56 4.68 -15.45 16.89
C GLY A 56 4.65 -15.37 18.42
N ASN A 57 5.67 -15.89 19.12
CA ASN A 57 5.73 -15.81 20.59
C ASN A 57 5.97 -14.38 21.07
N ARG A 58 6.93 -13.67 20.49
CA ARG A 58 7.14 -12.25 20.80
C ARG A 58 5.92 -11.40 20.45
N LEU A 59 5.30 -11.68 19.31
CA LEU A 59 4.12 -10.96 18.83
C LEU A 59 2.94 -11.09 19.81
N ILE A 60 2.60 -12.31 20.28
CA ILE A 60 1.51 -12.51 21.25
C ILE A 60 1.82 -11.84 22.59
N HIS A 61 3.06 -11.95 23.09
CA HIS A 61 3.45 -11.26 24.32
C HIS A 61 3.34 -9.74 24.19
N PHE A 62 3.74 -9.18 23.03
CA PHE A 62 3.63 -7.75 22.77
C PHE A 62 2.16 -7.30 22.78
N VAL A 63 1.28 -8.00 22.06
CA VAL A 63 -0.15 -7.69 21.97
C VAL A 63 -0.82 -7.74 23.35
N ILE A 64 -0.57 -8.77 24.14
CA ILE A 64 -1.14 -8.91 25.49
C ILE A 64 -0.62 -7.82 26.42
N ARG A 65 0.71 -7.59 26.45
CA ARG A 65 1.36 -6.59 27.29
C ARG A 65 0.81 -5.19 27.06
N HIS A 66 0.62 -4.81 25.79
CA HIS A 66 0.18 -3.47 25.42
C HIS A 66 -1.34 -3.35 25.24
N LYS A 67 -2.09 -4.45 25.43
CA LYS A 67 -3.56 -4.52 25.31
C LYS A 67 -4.02 -4.00 23.95
N ILE A 68 -3.37 -4.46 22.86
CA ILE A 68 -3.65 -4.05 21.49
C ILE A 68 -5.09 -4.41 21.11
N THR A 69 -5.80 -3.46 20.50
CA THR A 69 -7.18 -3.63 20.04
C THR A 69 -7.30 -3.59 18.52
N GLN A 70 -6.33 -2.99 17.83
CA GLN A 70 -6.30 -2.92 16.35
C GLN A 70 -4.87 -3.20 15.85
N ILE A 71 -4.77 -3.94 14.75
CA ILE A 71 -3.50 -4.26 14.11
C ILE A 71 -3.53 -3.80 12.66
N TYR A 72 -2.49 -3.05 12.24
CA TYR A 72 -2.20 -2.73 10.84
C TYR A 72 -0.98 -3.55 10.43
N HIS A 73 -1.20 -4.64 9.69
CA HIS A 73 -0.15 -5.54 9.25
C HIS A 73 0.32 -5.17 7.84
N LEU A 74 1.39 -4.39 7.75
CA LEU A 74 1.95 -3.86 6.50
C LEU A 74 3.23 -4.57 6.06
N ALA A 75 3.83 -5.41 6.92
CA ALA A 75 5.06 -6.10 6.61
C ALA A 75 4.85 -7.12 5.47
N ALA A 76 5.63 -7.00 4.41
CA ALA A 76 5.62 -7.91 3.27
C ALA A 76 6.89 -7.76 2.43
N VAL A 77 7.23 -8.83 1.70
CA VAL A 77 8.20 -8.77 0.59
C VAL A 77 7.44 -8.32 -0.66
N LEU A 78 7.85 -7.18 -1.24
CA LEU A 78 7.16 -6.55 -2.38
C LEU A 78 7.54 -7.16 -3.73
N SER A 79 6.75 -6.86 -4.78
CA SER A 79 6.73 -7.52 -6.09
C SER A 79 8.11 -7.74 -6.72
N GLY A 80 8.91 -6.69 -6.95
CA GLY A 80 10.21 -6.83 -7.62
C GLY A 80 11.24 -7.65 -6.82
N ASN A 81 11.18 -7.62 -5.49
CA ASN A 81 12.04 -8.44 -4.64
C ASN A 81 11.50 -9.86 -4.45
N ALA A 82 10.19 -10.04 -4.47
CA ALA A 82 9.57 -11.37 -4.35
C ALA A 82 9.99 -12.29 -5.50
N GLU A 83 10.10 -11.78 -6.73
CA GLU A 83 10.54 -12.55 -7.89
C GLU A 83 12.00 -13.04 -7.78
N LYS A 84 12.83 -12.36 -6.99
CA LYS A 84 14.24 -12.79 -6.75
C LYS A 84 14.34 -13.91 -5.72
N ILE A 85 13.38 -14.02 -4.80
CA ILE A 85 13.39 -14.98 -3.68
C ILE A 85 11.99 -15.62 -3.50
N PRO A 86 11.41 -16.26 -4.52
CA PRO A 86 9.99 -16.58 -4.57
C PRO A 86 9.46 -17.39 -3.39
N LEU A 87 10.15 -18.47 -3.01
CA LEU A 87 9.70 -19.32 -1.90
C LEU A 87 9.82 -18.63 -0.54
N GLN A 88 10.88 -17.86 -0.34
CA GLN A 88 11.07 -17.08 0.89
C GLN A 88 10.04 -15.96 0.99
N ALA A 89 9.77 -15.26 -0.12
CA ALA A 89 8.75 -14.21 -0.18
C ALA A 89 7.35 -14.77 0.12
N TRP A 90 7.01 -15.92 -0.46
CA TRP A 90 5.77 -16.63 -0.14
C TRP A 90 5.68 -16.96 1.35
N ASP A 91 6.73 -17.58 1.92
CA ASP A 91 6.75 -17.96 3.33
C ASP A 91 6.56 -16.74 4.25
N ILE A 92 7.30 -15.66 4.01
CA ILE A 92 7.18 -14.43 4.81
C ILE A 92 5.78 -13.84 4.68
N ASN A 93 5.29 -13.63 3.46
CA ASN A 93 4.01 -12.94 3.22
C ASN A 93 2.82 -13.74 3.77
N MET A 94 2.84 -15.06 3.63
CA MET A 94 1.73 -15.90 4.07
C MET A 94 1.81 -16.22 5.55
N ARG A 95 2.98 -16.62 6.07
CA ARG A 95 3.11 -16.98 7.49
C ARG A 95 2.91 -15.77 8.39
N SER A 96 3.40 -14.59 8.00
CA SER A 96 3.14 -13.37 8.78
C SER A 96 1.64 -13.06 8.86
N LEU A 97 0.92 -13.19 7.73
CA LEU A 97 -0.54 -13.02 7.74
C LEU A 97 -1.22 -14.06 8.64
N MET A 98 -0.85 -15.34 8.53
CA MET A 98 -1.43 -16.39 9.36
C MET A 98 -1.18 -16.16 10.85
N ASN A 99 0.03 -15.70 11.24
CA ASN A 99 0.32 -15.34 12.62
C ASN A 99 -0.63 -14.24 13.14
N ILE A 100 -0.95 -13.25 12.32
CA ILE A 100 -1.88 -12.16 12.68
C ILE A 100 -3.32 -12.65 12.76
N LEU A 101 -3.75 -13.48 11.81
CA LEU A 101 -5.12 -14.01 11.77
C LEU A 101 -5.39 -14.94 12.97
N ASP A 102 -4.47 -15.86 13.26
CA ASP A 102 -4.58 -16.73 14.43
C ASP A 102 -4.55 -15.95 15.73
N LEU A 103 -3.67 -14.95 15.83
CA LEU A 103 -3.61 -14.04 16.98
C LEU A 103 -4.95 -13.30 17.18
N ALA A 104 -5.52 -12.74 16.11
CA ALA A 104 -6.79 -12.03 16.18
C ALA A 104 -7.96 -12.95 16.55
N LYS A 105 -7.91 -14.21 16.13
CA LYS A 105 -8.89 -15.23 16.51
C LYS A 105 -8.79 -15.64 17.98
N GLU A 106 -7.56 -15.74 18.54
CA GLU A 106 -7.32 -16.25 19.90
C GLU A 106 -7.36 -15.13 20.98
N VAL A 107 -7.22 -13.87 20.59
CA VAL A 107 -7.16 -12.72 21.52
C VAL A 107 -8.38 -11.82 21.34
N ASP A 108 -9.40 -12.03 22.17
CA ASP A 108 -10.69 -11.28 22.12
C ASP A 108 -10.55 -9.74 22.18
N ALA A 109 -9.42 -9.25 22.69
CA ALA A 109 -9.16 -7.81 22.76
C ALA A 109 -8.94 -7.20 21.36
N ILE A 110 -8.45 -7.95 20.39
CA ILE A 110 -8.23 -7.49 19.02
C ILE A 110 -9.61 -7.42 18.34
N LYS A 111 -10.01 -6.23 17.92
CA LYS A 111 -11.31 -5.96 17.31
C LYS A 111 -11.24 -5.86 15.81
N LYS A 112 -10.14 -5.34 15.28
CA LYS A 112 -9.98 -5.08 13.84
C LYS A 112 -8.54 -5.33 13.40
N VAL A 113 -8.39 -5.86 12.21
CA VAL A 113 -7.10 -6.00 11.53
C VAL A 113 -7.16 -5.33 10.17
N PHE A 114 -6.20 -4.49 9.84
CA PHE A 114 -5.95 -4.03 8.49
C PHE A 114 -4.84 -4.85 7.84
N TRP A 115 -5.09 -5.35 6.64
CA TRP A 115 -4.09 -6.03 5.82
C TRP A 115 -4.16 -5.54 4.36
N PRO A 116 -3.10 -4.98 3.77
CA PRO A 116 -3.13 -4.46 2.41
C PRO A 116 -3.07 -5.57 1.37
N SER A 117 -4.02 -5.58 0.44
CA SER A 117 -3.90 -6.25 -0.85
C SER A 117 -3.31 -5.30 -1.89
N SER A 118 -3.34 -5.67 -3.15
CA SER A 118 -2.73 -4.93 -4.26
C SER A 118 -3.45 -5.23 -5.58
N ILE A 119 -3.35 -4.31 -6.53
CA ILE A 119 -3.73 -4.57 -7.93
C ILE A 119 -2.96 -5.75 -8.55
N ALA A 120 -1.88 -6.20 -7.92
CA ALA A 120 -1.13 -7.38 -8.34
C ALA A 120 -1.91 -8.71 -8.26
N VAL A 121 -3.10 -8.72 -7.64
CA VAL A 121 -4.04 -9.87 -7.69
C VAL A 121 -4.67 -10.05 -9.07
N PHE A 122 -4.66 -9.02 -9.88
CA PHE A 122 -5.13 -9.07 -11.27
C PHE A 122 -4.07 -9.65 -12.20
N GLY A 123 -4.49 -10.10 -13.36
CA GLY A 123 -3.61 -10.75 -14.34
C GLY A 123 -4.10 -10.57 -15.78
N PRO A 124 -3.50 -11.28 -16.74
CA PRO A 124 -3.72 -11.04 -18.17
C PRO A 124 -5.17 -11.20 -18.65
N SER A 125 -5.96 -12.07 -18.00
CA SER A 125 -7.38 -12.30 -18.34
C SER A 125 -8.35 -11.40 -17.60
N THR A 126 -7.86 -10.55 -16.69
CA THR A 126 -8.68 -9.54 -16.00
C THR A 126 -9.08 -8.43 -17.00
N PRO A 127 -10.35 -7.97 -17.02
CA PRO A 127 -10.72 -6.79 -17.78
C PRO A 127 -9.84 -5.60 -17.43
N ARG A 128 -9.17 -5.05 -18.44
CA ARG A 128 -8.10 -4.07 -18.22
C ARG A 128 -8.58 -2.66 -17.88
N PHE A 129 -9.77 -2.29 -18.41
CA PHE A 129 -10.36 -0.98 -18.19
C PHE A 129 -11.58 -1.08 -17.30
N ASN A 130 -11.68 -0.15 -16.37
CA ASN A 130 -12.77 -0.10 -15.38
C ASN A 130 -12.96 -1.47 -14.70
N THR A 131 -11.85 -2.07 -14.26
CA THR A 131 -11.79 -3.42 -13.68
C THR A 131 -12.76 -3.52 -12.51
N PRO A 132 -13.81 -4.37 -12.60
CA PRO A 132 -14.85 -4.41 -11.59
C PRO A 132 -14.36 -5.06 -10.29
N GLN A 133 -15.08 -4.80 -9.20
CA GLN A 133 -14.80 -5.38 -7.88
C GLN A 133 -14.81 -6.91 -7.93
N TYR A 134 -15.82 -7.48 -8.57
CA TYR A 134 -15.96 -8.93 -8.78
C TYR A 134 -15.52 -9.27 -10.20
N THR A 135 -14.36 -9.88 -10.31
CA THR A 135 -13.76 -10.20 -11.62
C THR A 135 -12.78 -11.36 -11.50
N ILE A 136 -12.22 -11.76 -12.65
CA ILE A 136 -11.15 -12.76 -12.71
C ILE A 136 -9.89 -12.19 -12.06
N THR A 137 -9.37 -12.92 -11.07
CA THR A 137 -8.08 -12.65 -10.43
C THR A 137 -7.13 -13.77 -10.82
N GLU A 138 -6.14 -13.47 -11.66
CA GLU A 138 -5.21 -14.45 -12.23
C GLU A 138 -3.77 -13.91 -12.19
N PRO A 139 -3.23 -13.69 -10.96
CA PRO A 139 -1.90 -13.13 -10.81
C PRO A 139 -0.82 -14.07 -11.37
N ASN A 140 0.16 -13.50 -12.05
CA ASN A 140 1.30 -14.20 -12.63
C ASN A 140 2.64 -13.89 -11.93
N THR A 141 2.59 -13.22 -10.77
CA THR A 141 3.75 -12.94 -9.91
C THR A 141 3.59 -13.59 -8.55
N VAL A 142 4.70 -13.97 -7.90
CA VAL A 142 4.67 -14.55 -6.54
C VAL A 142 3.98 -13.61 -5.54
N TYR A 143 4.26 -12.32 -5.66
CA TYR A 143 3.62 -11.30 -4.83
C TYR A 143 2.10 -11.28 -5.04
N GLY A 144 1.65 -11.23 -6.29
CA GLY A 144 0.22 -11.24 -6.61
C GLY A 144 -0.48 -12.52 -6.16
N ILE A 145 0.15 -13.69 -6.34
CA ILE A 145 -0.34 -14.97 -5.86
C ILE A 145 -0.51 -14.95 -4.33
N SER A 146 0.49 -14.44 -3.59
CA SER A 146 0.40 -14.32 -2.13
C SER A 146 -0.70 -13.36 -1.67
N LYS A 147 -0.91 -12.25 -2.41
CA LYS A 147 -1.99 -11.30 -2.11
C LYS A 147 -3.37 -11.91 -2.39
N LEU A 148 -3.55 -12.60 -3.50
CA LEU A 148 -4.81 -13.31 -3.78
C LEU A 148 -5.10 -14.41 -2.75
N ALA A 149 -4.11 -15.21 -2.39
CA ALA A 149 -4.26 -16.21 -1.34
C ALA A 149 -4.64 -15.55 0.00
N GLY A 150 -4.00 -14.44 0.36
CA GLY A 150 -4.32 -13.66 1.55
C GLY A 150 -5.76 -13.14 1.55
N GLU A 151 -6.27 -12.62 0.41
CA GLU A 151 -7.68 -12.20 0.28
C GLU A 151 -8.66 -13.34 0.60
N ARG A 152 -8.34 -14.57 0.16
CA ARG A 152 -9.18 -15.73 0.47
C ARG A 152 -9.08 -16.13 1.94
N TRP A 153 -7.90 -16.03 2.56
CA TRP A 153 -7.71 -16.34 3.97
C TRP A 153 -8.42 -15.34 4.88
N ILE A 154 -8.34 -14.04 4.61
CA ILE A 154 -9.04 -13.04 5.45
C ILE A 154 -10.55 -13.21 5.38
N GLU A 155 -11.12 -13.44 4.19
CA GLU A 155 -12.55 -13.73 4.03
C GLU A 155 -12.96 -15.04 4.73
N TYR A 156 -12.13 -16.09 4.66
CA TYR A 156 -12.37 -17.33 5.39
C TYR A 156 -12.38 -17.11 6.90
N TYR A 157 -11.43 -16.32 7.45
CA TYR A 157 -11.38 -16.03 8.89
C TYR A 157 -12.59 -15.20 9.36
N TYR A 158 -13.03 -14.27 8.57
CA TYR A 158 -14.28 -13.56 8.84
C TYR A 158 -15.46 -14.52 8.89
N ASN A 159 -15.71 -15.25 7.82
CA ASN A 159 -16.86 -16.15 7.70
C ASN A 159 -16.87 -17.29 8.73
N ARG A 160 -15.70 -17.77 9.12
CA ARG A 160 -15.57 -18.94 9.98
C ARG A 160 -15.43 -18.60 11.46
N TYR A 161 -14.77 -17.50 11.77
CA TYR A 161 -14.35 -17.14 13.13
C TYR A 161 -14.80 -15.73 13.56
N GLY A 162 -15.40 -14.94 12.67
CA GLY A 162 -15.82 -13.56 12.98
C GLY A 162 -14.66 -12.57 13.16
N VAL A 163 -13.49 -12.86 12.60
CA VAL A 163 -12.35 -11.94 12.66
C VAL A 163 -12.52 -10.82 11.66
N ASP A 164 -12.75 -9.59 12.15
CA ASP A 164 -12.88 -8.38 11.29
C ASP A 164 -11.54 -8.00 10.69
N VAL A 165 -11.29 -8.45 9.45
CA VAL A 165 -10.13 -8.06 8.66
C VAL A 165 -10.58 -7.19 7.50
N ARG A 166 -10.02 -6.00 7.41
CA ARG A 166 -10.32 -5.01 6.38
C ARG A 166 -9.13 -4.83 5.45
N SER A 167 -9.39 -4.72 4.17
CA SER A 167 -8.34 -4.74 3.16
C SER A 167 -8.67 -3.90 1.93
N ILE A 168 -7.63 -3.33 1.34
CA ILE A 168 -7.68 -2.52 0.12
C ILE A 168 -6.72 -3.13 -0.91
N ARG A 169 -7.16 -3.25 -2.16
CA ARG A 169 -6.29 -3.50 -3.32
C ARG A 169 -5.64 -2.20 -3.74
N TYR A 170 -4.50 -1.88 -3.13
CA TYR A 170 -3.80 -0.65 -3.47
C TYR A 170 -3.34 -0.63 -4.93
N PRO A 171 -3.52 0.51 -5.63
CA PRO A 171 -2.84 0.80 -6.88
C PRO A 171 -1.36 1.15 -6.64
N GLY A 172 -0.66 1.67 -7.65
CA GLY A 172 0.68 2.22 -7.47
C GLY A 172 0.66 3.41 -6.51
N LEU A 173 1.45 3.35 -5.45
CA LEU A 173 1.50 4.41 -4.45
C LEU A 173 2.64 5.39 -4.74
N ILE A 174 2.34 6.68 -4.60
CA ILE A 174 3.25 7.78 -4.89
C ILE A 174 3.45 8.62 -3.63
N SER A 175 4.71 8.76 -3.21
CA SER A 175 5.12 9.60 -2.08
C SER A 175 6.48 10.23 -2.35
N TYR A 176 6.68 11.47 -1.91
CA TYR A 176 7.98 12.13 -1.90
C TYR A 176 8.80 11.81 -0.65
N LYS A 177 8.19 11.27 0.39
CA LYS A 177 8.87 11.01 1.67
C LYS A 177 9.78 9.78 1.63
N THR A 178 9.40 8.76 0.85
CA THR A 178 10.19 7.54 0.69
C THR A 178 10.55 7.36 -0.78
N GLU A 179 11.83 7.12 -1.08
CA GLU A 179 12.27 6.82 -2.43
C GLU A 179 11.73 5.46 -2.90
N ALA A 180 11.74 5.26 -4.22
CA ALA A 180 11.26 4.06 -4.88
C ALA A 180 11.96 2.79 -4.37
N GLY A 181 11.21 1.72 -4.16
CA GLY A 181 11.70 0.44 -3.60
C GLY A 181 11.97 -0.65 -4.63
N GLY A 182 11.86 -0.37 -5.94
CA GLY A 182 12.06 -1.32 -7.04
C GLY A 182 10.77 -2.01 -7.50
N GLY A 183 9.60 -1.39 -7.29
CA GLY A 183 8.31 -1.86 -7.79
C GLY A 183 8.05 -1.48 -9.26
N THR A 184 7.05 -2.13 -9.88
CA THR A 184 6.65 -1.87 -11.27
C THR A 184 6.09 -0.45 -11.46
N THR A 185 5.47 0.13 -10.43
CA THR A 185 4.86 1.46 -10.46
C THR A 185 5.81 2.59 -10.04
N ASP A 186 7.02 2.26 -9.65
CA ASP A 186 7.99 3.19 -9.07
C ASP A 186 8.50 4.26 -10.05
N TYR A 187 8.25 4.07 -11.36
CA TYR A 187 8.52 5.13 -12.34
C TYR A 187 7.86 6.46 -11.94
N ALA A 188 6.66 6.38 -11.36
CA ALA A 188 5.86 7.53 -10.96
C ALA A 188 6.39 8.23 -9.67
N VAL A 189 7.42 7.67 -9.04
CA VAL A 189 8.20 8.30 -7.96
C VAL A 189 9.56 8.75 -8.50
N GLU A 190 10.29 7.86 -9.17
CA GLU A 190 11.63 8.12 -9.72
C GLU A 190 11.67 9.34 -10.65
N ILE A 191 10.64 9.49 -11.49
CA ILE A 191 10.52 10.60 -12.46
C ILE A 191 10.60 11.97 -11.78
N PHE A 192 10.03 12.15 -10.58
CA PHE A 192 10.07 13.42 -9.87
C PHE A 192 11.44 13.74 -9.30
N TYR A 193 12.11 12.74 -8.74
CA TYR A 193 13.48 12.89 -8.24
C TYR A 193 14.46 13.22 -9.38
N ASP A 194 14.32 12.54 -10.51
CA ASP A 194 15.17 12.76 -11.66
C ASP A 194 14.85 14.08 -12.40
N ALA A 195 13.57 14.48 -12.46
CA ALA A 195 13.18 15.77 -12.98
C ALA A 195 13.81 16.93 -12.20
N VAL A 196 13.81 16.86 -10.85
CA VAL A 196 14.39 17.88 -9.99
C VAL A 196 15.92 17.84 -10.00
N ARG A 197 16.54 16.65 -9.97
CA ARG A 197 18.01 16.49 -9.90
C ARG A 197 18.70 16.70 -11.24
N LYS A 198 18.09 16.27 -12.35
CA LYS A 198 18.78 16.10 -13.65
C LYS A 198 18.05 16.79 -14.82
N GLY A 199 16.79 17.21 -14.64
CA GLY A 199 15.96 17.72 -15.73
C GLY A 199 15.58 16.66 -16.78
N LYS A 200 15.85 15.38 -16.55
CA LYS A 200 15.56 14.29 -17.48
C LYS A 200 15.33 12.97 -16.77
N TYR A 201 14.52 12.09 -17.39
CA TYR A 201 14.23 10.74 -16.89
C TYR A 201 14.21 9.73 -18.02
N SER A 202 14.65 8.50 -17.76
CA SER A 202 14.49 7.36 -18.66
C SER A 202 13.53 6.36 -18.05
N SER A 203 12.27 6.35 -18.56
CA SER A 203 11.25 5.45 -18.04
C SER A 203 11.54 4.01 -18.46
N PHE A 204 11.44 3.09 -17.49
CA PHE A 204 11.49 1.65 -17.72
C PHE A 204 10.14 1.05 -18.16
N LEU A 205 9.12 1.89 -18.35
CA LEU A 205 7.86 1.55 -18.98
C LEU A 205 7.70 2.33 -20.27
N SER A 206 6.92 1.78 -21.20
CA SER A 206 6.56 2.46 -22.44
C SER A 206 5.72 3.72 -22.17
N LYS A 207 5.71 4.64 -23.10
CA LYS A 207 5.04 5.93 -22.94
C LYS A 207 3.54 5.82 -22.63
N GLU A 208 2.89 4.76 -23.11
CA GLU A 208 1.43 4.53 -23.04
C GLU A 208 1.05 3.47 -21.99
N ALA A 209 1.99 3.08 -21.12
CA ALA A 209 1.76 2.10 -20.04
C ALA A 209 0.87 2.69 -18.94
N LYS A 210 -0.43 2.76 -19.19
CA LYS A 210 -1.42 3.32 -18.26
C LYS A 210 -1.66 2.39 -17.08
N LEU A 211 -1.51 2.92 -15.86
CA LEU A 211 -1.69 2.21 -14.61
C LEU A 211 -2.50 3.05 -13.61
N PRO A 212 -3.29 2.42 -12.74
CA PRO A 212 -3.93 3.13 -11.63
C PRO A 212 -2.89 3.48 -10.57
N MET A 213 -2.92 4.71 -10.10
CA MET A 213 -1.98 5.31 -9.16
C MET A 213 -2.72 6.07 -8.07
N MET A 214 -2.09 6.22 -6.91
CA MET A 214 -2.67 6.96 -5.78
C MET A 214 -1.59 7.70 -5.00
N PHE A 215 -1.86 8.97 -4.67
CA PHE A 215 -0.99 9.70 -3.77
C PHE A 215 -1.11 9.17 -2.34
N MET A 216 0.00 9.12 -1.61
CA MET A 216 0.06 8.46 -0.30
C MET A 216 -0.93 9.05 0.72
N GLU A 217 -1.19 10.36 0.71
CA GLU A 217 -2.18 10.95 1.62
C GLU A 217 -3.59 10.39 1.38
N ASP A 218 -3.99 10.18 0.11
CA ASP A 218 -5.27 9.53 -0.21
C ASP A 218 -5.27 8.06 0.21
N ALA A 219 -4.14 7.35 0.08
CA ALA A 219 -4.01 5.96 0.51
C ALA A 219 -4.14 5.82 2.03
N ILE A 220 -3.46 6.68 2.79
CA ILE A 220 -3.54 6.71 4.25
C ILE A 220 -4.97 7.04 4.70
N LYS A 221 -5.58 8.08 4.08
CA LYS A 221 -6.96 8.44 4.36
C LYS A 221 -7.92 7.28 4.08
N ALA A 222 -7.82 6.63 2.92
CA ALA A 222 -8.64 5.48 2.55
C ALA A 222 -8.48 4.33 3.55
N THR A 223 -7.25 4.06 4.02
CA THR A 223 -6.97 3.04 5.03
C THR A 223 -7.70 3.34 6.33
N VAL A 224 -7.58 4.57 6.82
CA VAL A 224 -8.17 4.96 8.10
C VAL A 224 -9.69 5.03 7.98
N ASP A 225 -10.24 5.61 6.91
CA ASP A 225 -11.68 5.68 6.68
C ASP A 225 -12.31 4.27 6.65
N LEU A 226 -11.68 3.29 5.97
CA LEU A 226 -12.13 1.91 5.98
C LEU A 226 -12.09 1.29 7.38
N MET A 227 -11.02 1.53 8.14
CA MET A 227 -10.89 0.98 9.51
C MET A 227 -11.86 1.64 10.50
N GLU A 228 -12.26 2.88 10.28
CA GLU A 228 -13.24 3.61 11.09
C GLU A 228 -14.70 3.35 10.65
N ALA A 229 -14.91 2.82 9.44
CA ALA A 229 -16.26 2.52 8.94
C ALA A 229 -17.01 1.54 9.85
N ASP A 230 -18.34 1.69 9.94
CA ASP A 230 -19.18 0.75 10.63
C ASP A 230 -19.22 -0.59 9.88
N GLU A 231 -19.03 -1.70 10.59
CA GLU A 231 -18.99 -3.04 10.00
C GLU A 231 -20.27 -3.36 9.21
N GLU A 232 -21.43 -2.89 9.71
CA GLU A 232 -22.73 -3.10 9.10
C GLU A 232 -22.86 -2.52 7.68
N ASN A 233 -22.03 -1.53 7.34
CA ASN A 233 -22.01 -0.92 6.02
C ASN A 233 -21.07 -1.63 5.04
N LEU A 234 -20.23 -2.54 5.52
CA LEU A 234 -19.25 -3.21 4.70
C LEU A 234 -19.84 -4.44 4.02
N SER A 235 -19.97 -4.41 2.70
CA SER A 235 -20.45 -5.56 1.91
C SER A 235 -19.35 -6.57 1.58
N LEU A 236 -18.07 -6.23 1.84
CA LEU A 236 -16.92 -7.07 1.54
C LEU A 236 -16.08 -7.33 2.80
N HIS A 237 -15.78 -8.61 3.00
CA HIS A 237 -14.85 -9.09 4.03
C HIS A 237 -13.59 -9.73 3.40
N SER A 238 -13.29 -9.30 2.17
CA SER A 238 -12.07 -9.56 1.41
C SER A 238 -11.36 -8.21 1.19
N SER A 239 -11.13 -7.80 -0.07
CA SER A 239 -10.40 -6.56 -0.36
C SER A 239 -11.19 -5.65 -1.29
N TYR A 240 -11.31 -4.39 -0.93
CA TYR A 240 -11.93 -3.36 -1.75
C TYR A 240 -11.03 -2.89 -2.88
N ASN A 241 -11.57 -2.74 -4.06
CA ASN A 241 -10.95 -1.99 -5.14
C ASN A 241 -10.89 -0.50 -4.77
N VAL A 242 -9.74 0.13 -5.02
CA VAL A 242 -9.59 1.59 -4.98
C VAL A 242 -8.89 2.04 -6.26
N ALA A 243 -9.46 3.03 -6.93
CA ALA A 243 -8.99 3.43 -8.25
C ALA A 243 -7.85 4.45 -8.21
N GLY A 244 -7.94 5.43 -7.30
CA GLY A 244 -7.06 6.59 -7.36
C GLY A 244 -7.24 7.36 -8.67
N ILE A 245 -6.15 7.60 -9.37
CA ILE A 245 -6.10 8.19 -10.72
C ILE A 245 -5.34 7.26 -11.67
N SER A 246 -5.70 7.25 -12.95
CA SER A 246 -5.00 6.44 -13.95
C SER A 246 -4.30 7.35 -14.95
N PHE A 247 -2.99 7.15 -15.10
CA PHE A 247 -2.17 7.87 -16.08
C PHE A 247 -1.02 6.99 -16.57
N ASP A 248 -0.41 7.40 -17.67
CA ASP A 248 0.77 6.77 -18.24
C ASP A 248 2.02 7.68 -18.06
N PRO A 249 3.24 7.17 -18.35
CA PRO A 249 4.46 7.96 -18.23
C PRO A 249 4.48 9.23 -19.07
N GLN A 250 3.81 9.25 -20.24
CA GLN A 250 3.74 10.42 -21.09
C GLN A 250 2.83 11.50 -20.48
N GLU A 251 1.65 11.12 -19.99
CA GLU A 251 0.72 12.03 -19.32
C GLU A 251 1.39 12.68 -18.09
N LEU A 252 2.11 11.89 -17.28
CA LEU A 252 2.83 12.40 -16.12
C LEU A 252 3.98 13.35 -16.51
N ALA A 253 4.75 13.00 -17.55
CA ALA A 253 5.83 13.86 -18.03
C ALA A 253 5.30 15.20 -18.56
N ALA A 254 4.19 15.18 -19.28
CA ALA A 254 3.53 16.40 -19.77
C ALA A 254 3.06 17.29 -18.60
N GLU A 255 2.62 16.70 -17.49
CA GLU A 255 2.25 17.46 -16.30
C GLU A 255 3.48 18.07 -15.62
N ILE A 256 4.60 17.33 -15.52
CA ILE A 256 5.88 17.84 -14.98
C ILE A 256 6.42 19.00 -15.84
N GLN A 257 6.30 18.93 -17.16
CA GLN A 257 6.75 19.97 -18.09
C GLN A 257 6.03 21.31 -17.89
N LYS A 258 4.84 21.33 -17.31
CA LYS A 258 4.16 22.60 -16.93
C LYS A 258 4.90 23.33 -15.82
N HIS A 259 5.70 22.64 -15.00
CA HIS A 259 6.47 23.19 -13.88
C HIS A 259 7.98 23.26 -14.17
N ILE A 260 8.48 22.40 -15.06
CA ILE A 260 9.88 22.32 -15.52
C ILE A 260 9.83 22.20 -17.04
N PRO A 261 9.72 23.32 -17.78
CA PRO A 261 9.50 23.29 -19.23
C PRO A 261 10.56 22.53 -20.03
N GLU A 262 11.82 22.52 -19.53
CA GLU A 262 12.97 21.85 -20.14
C GLU A 262 13.09 20.36 -19.76
N PHE A 263 12.13 19.80 -18.99
CA PHE A 263 12.17 18.40 -18.62
C PHE A 263 12.07 17.47 -19.84
N GLU A 264 13.01 16.53 -19.94
CA GLU A 264 13.05 15.54 -21.00
C GLU A 264 12.75 14.14 -20.48
N ILE A 265 11.95 13.38 -21.23
CA ILE A 265 11.70 11.96 -20.96
C ILE A 265 12.09 11.09 -22.14
N SER A 266 12.72 9.95 -21.86
CA SER A 266 12.94 8.86 -22.80
C SER A 266 12.32 7.57 -22.28
N TYR A 267 12.11 6.60 -23.16
CA TYR A 267 11.44 5.33 -22.81
C TYR A 267 12.35 4.16 -23.18
N ASN A 268 12.69 3.36 -22.20
CA ASN A 268 13.54 2.16 -22.35
C ASN A 268 12.92 1.00 -21.54
N PRO A 269 11.82 0.40 -22.03
CA PRO A 269 11.10 -0.64 -21.30
C PRO A 269 12.00 -1.82 -20.90
N ASP A 270 11.89 -2.27 -19.65
CA ASP A 270 12.54 -3.47 -19.14
C ASP A 270 11.52 -4.57 -18.81
N PHE A 271 11.94 -5.61 -18.06
CA PHE A 271 11.07 -6.74 -17.69
C PHE A 271 9.79 -6.32 -16.95
N ARG A 272 9.78 -5.14 -16.30
CA ARG A 272 8.61 -4.60 -15.59
C ARG A 272 7.48 -4.21 -16.54
N GLN A 273 7.76 -3.96 -17.82
CA GLN A 273 6.74 -3.70 -18.82
C GLN A 273 5.74 -4.87 -18.93
N ALA A 274 6.23 -6.10 -18.99
CA ALA A 274 5.36 -7.27 -19.08
C ALA A 274 4.44 -7.42 -17.83
N ILE A 275 4.94 -7.02 -16.66
CA ILE A 275 4.14 -6.99 -15.43
C ILE A 275 3.06 -5.90 -15.54
N ALA A 276 3.45 -4.68 -15.93
CA ALA A 276 2.52 -3.55 -16.11
C ALA A 276 1.40 -3.88 -17.12
N ASP A 277 1.75 -4.56 -18.22
CA ASP A 277 0.80 -4.96 -19.26
C ASP A 277 -0.23 -5.99 -18.78
N SER A 278 0.10 -6.75 -17.73
CA SER A 278 -0.80 -7.74 -17.11
C SER A 278 -1.76 -7.14 -16.08
N TRP A 279 -1.56 -5.87 -15.69
CA TRP A 279 -2.37 -5.20 -14.67
C TRP A 279 -3.46 -4.31 -15.29
N PRO A 280 -4.50 -3.94 -14.51
CA PRO A 280 -5.49 -2.98 -14.93
C PRO A 280 -4.90 -1.63 -15.35
N ALA A 281 -5.50 -1.03 -16.38
CA ALA A 281 -5.25 0.36 -16.73
C ALA A 281 -6.13 1.33 -15.94
N SER A 282 -7.32 0.87 -15.50
CA SER A 282 -8.21 1.59 -14.59
C SER A 282 -9.10 0.63 -13.81
N ILE A 283 -9.60 1.08 -12.65
CA ILE A 283 -10.33 0.26 -11.68
C ILE A 283 -11.67 0.92 -11.37
N ASP A 284 -12.71 0.11 -11.23
CA ASP A 284 -14.01 0.49 -10.66
C ASP A 284 -13.96 0.35 -9.14
N ASP A 285 -14.17 1.45 -8.43
CA ASP A 285 -14.20 1.55 -6.97
C ASP A 285 -15.57 1.94 -6.42
N SER A 286 -16.61 1.74 -7.21
CA SER A 286 -18.00 2.10 -6.86
C SER A 286 -18.47 1.44 -5.56
N VAL A 287 -18.03 0.21 -5.29
CA VAL A 287 -18.36 -0.52 -4.05
C VAL A 287 -17.75 0.18 -2.84
N ALA A 288 -16.48 0.55 -2.89
CA ALA A 288 -15.81 1.28 -1.81
C ALA A 288 -16.46 2.65 -1.54
N LYS A 289 -16.87 3.34 -2.61
CA LYS A 289 -17.60 4.61 -2.50
C LYS A 289 -18.96 4.46 -1.85
N ALA A 290 -19.68 3.38 -2.16
CA ALA A 290 -20.99 3.10 -1.61
C ALA A 290 -20.93 2.68 -0.13
N ASP A 291 -20.01 1.76 0.21
CA ASP A 291 -19.98 1.14 1.53
C ASP A 291 -19.38 2.05 2.61
N TRP A 292 -18.29 2.75 2.31
CA TRP A 292 -17.57 3.56 3.30
C TRP A 292 -17.18 4.97 2.83
N GLY A 293 -17.77 5.43 1.71
CA GLY A 293 -17.69 6.83 1.30
C GLY A 293 -16.30 7.24 0.79
N LEU A 294 -15.55 6.32 0.14
CA LEU A 294 -14.23 6.59 -0.44
C LEU A 294 -14.21 7.89 -1.25
N LYS A 295 -13.23 8.74 -1.00
CA LYS A 295 -13.00 10.00 -1.72
C LYS A 295 -11.52 10.23 -1.90
N TYR A 296 -11.15 10.82 -3.03
CA TYR A 296 -9.79 11.24 -3.35
C TYR A 296 -9.70 12.76 -3.38
N LYS A 297 -8.55 13.27 -2.96
CA LYS A 297 -8.21 14.69 -3.01
C LYS A 297 -7.34 15.03 -4.21
N TYR A 298 -6.46 14.10 -4.62
CA TYR A 298 -5.39 14.38 -5.55
C TYR A 298 -5.71 13.88 -6.96
N GLY A 299 -5.85 14.83 -7.91
CA GLY A 299 -5.72 14.57 -9.35
C GLY A 299 -4.26 14.69 -9.79
N ILE A 300 -3.96 14.41 -11.07
CA ILE A 300 -2.57 14.40 -11.60
C ILE A 300 -1.87 15.76 -11.42
N ALA A 301 -2.57 16.87 -11.62
CA ALA A 301 -1.99 18.21 -11.50
C ALA A 301 -1.57 18.52 -10.07
N GLU A 302 -2.45 18.29 -9.09
CA GLU A 302 -2.17 18.54 -7.68
C GLU A 302 -1.11 17.58 -7.14
N LEU A 303 -1.17 16.31 -7.52
CA LEU A 303 -0.15 15.32 -7.20
C LEU A 303 1.21 15.77 -7.71
N THR A 304 1.31 16.18 -8.98
CA THR A 304 2.58 16.63 -9.57
C THR A 304 3.15 17.84 -8.84
N ARG A 305 2.32 18.84 -8.53
CA ARG A 305 2.73 20.02 -7.76
C ARG A 305 3.32 19.62 -6.40
N VAL A 306 2.57 18.82 -5.63
CA VAL A 306 2.98 18.42 -4.27
C VAL A 306 4.25 17.54 -4.30
N MET A 307 4.36 16.64 -5.28
CA MET A 307 5.55 15.81 -5.46
C MET A 307 6.79 16.65 -5.76
N LEU A 308 6.70 17.59 -6.70
CA LEU A 308 7.84 18.47 -7.05
C LEU A 308 8.27 19.35 -5.87
N GLU A 309 7.31 19.94 -5.14
CA GLU A 309 7.59 20.74 -3.94
C GLU A 309 8.22 19.87 -2.83
N GLY A 310 7.65 18.70 -2.56
CA GLY A 310 8.15 17.77 -1.56
C GLY A 310 9.55 17.23 -1.85
N VAL A 311 9.82 16.86 -3.12
CA VAL A 311 11.14 16.38 -3.55
C VAL A 311 12.17 17.49 -3.47
N ARG A 312 11.87 18.73 -3.92
CA ARG A 312 12.79 19.89 -3.77
C ARG A 312 13.15 20.10 -2.31
N LYS A 313 12.15 20.17 -1.43
CA LYS A 313 12.38 20.33 0.01
C LYS A 313 13.25 19.21 0.59
N LYS A 314 13.04 17.97 0.19
CA LYS A 314 13.81 16.81 0.67
C LYS A 314 15.26 16.82 0.18
N LEU A 315 15.52 17.45 -0.96
CA LEU A 315 16.83 17.58 -1.57
C LEU A 315 17.54 18.89 -1.24
N ASP A 316 16.94 19.75 -0.41
CA ASP A 316 17.43 21.08 -0.06
C ASP A 316 17.67 21.99 -1.29
N LEU A 317 16.73 21.92 -2.28
CA LEU A 317 16.77 22.64 -3.56
C LEU A 317 15.63 23.64 -3.69
#